data_1825782e9ae251036c2342eeb90a9016
#
_entry.id   1825782e9ae251036c2342eeb90a9016
#
_cell.length_a   1.000
_cell.length_b   1.000
_cell.length_c   1.000
_cell.angle_alpha   90.00
_cell.angle_beta   90.00
_cell.angle_gamma   90.00
#
_symmetry.space_group_name_H-M   'P 1'
#
loop_
_entity.id
_entity.type
_entity.pdbx_description
1 polymer ?
#
loop_
_entity_poly.entity_id
_entity_poly.type
_entity_poly.pdbx_seq_one_letter_code
_entity_poly.pdbx_strand_id
1 'polypeptide(L)'
;MRVGVIGAGPAGLTAAYALSRAGIAVDVFEAAAHVGGMGRSLDLWGHRVDLGPHRFFSRDARVNEVWLDLLGSDYRMVRRRTRILYRDRLFDYPLRPVNALSQMGAREAGLCLLSYARARLRQGAAPAQTFEDWVVARFGRRLFEMFFESYSEKLWGIPCDQLSADFAAQRIKKFSLGEAIAAMVGRGAARHRTLADLFAYPTGGNGLFYERMASRITATGGRIALGRPAAGVTMSDGRAGGISLADGSTVACDHVISTMPLTTLVATLPQVPDAVRAAAARLTFRNTILVYLLVARDDLFPDQWLYVHSPDLRTGRVTNFRNFAPELHRNLPSSVLALEYWCNDGDDIWHEREDRLVQLATEEIVSTGLVRRDDVSAGTVIRVPRCYPVYARGYMDALDPVVGYLQTIPNLWPLGRYGSFKYNNQDHSILMGLLAAENIAQGAAHDLWALNSDDDYQKGSAITATGLVPPSA
;
A
#
# COMPACT_ATOMS: atom_id res chain seq x y z
N MET A 1 -30.07 -15.46 1.58
CA MET A 1 -28.74 -15.24 2.18
C MET A 1 -28.43 -13.74 2.12
N ARG A 2 -28.00 -13.18 3.25
CA ARG A 2 -27.60 -11.77 3.39
C ARG A 2 -26.16 -11.70 3.89
N VAL A 3 -25.33 -10.90 3.26
CA VAL A 3 -23.93 -10.69 3.64
C VAL A 3 -23.74 -9.26 4.13
N GLY A 4 -23.23 -9.11 5.36
CA GLY A 4 -22.82 -7.83 5.90
C GLY A 4 -21.34 -7.57 5.62
N VAL A 5 -20.99 -6.37 5.16
CA VAL A 5 -19.62 -5.99 4.83
C VAL A 5 -19.21 -4.79 5.66
N ILE A 6 -18.16 -4.91 6.44
CA ILE A 6 -17.56 -3.82 7.21
C ILE A 6 -16.41 -3.22 6.40
N GLY A 7 -16.59 -1.97 5.97
CA GLY A 7 -15.62 -1.19 5.21
C GLY A 7 -15.86 -1.20 3.71
N ALA A 8 -15.93 -0.01 3.12
CA ALA A 8 -16.07 0.23 1.68
C ALA A 8 -14.72 0.54 1.00
N GLY A 9 -13.64 -0.10 1.47
CA GLY A 9 -12.34 -0.09 0.81
C GLY A 9 -12.25 -1.12 -0.33
N PRO A 10 -11.07 -1.26 -0.98
CA PRO A 10 -10.89 -2.16 -2.13
C PRO A 10 -11.42 -3.58 -1.93
N ALA A 11 -11.08 -4.23 -0.82
CA ALA A 11 -11.50 -5.61 -0.56
C ALA A 11 -13.01 -5.75 -0.29
N GLY A 12 -13.55 -4.88 0.58
CA GLY A 12 -14.98 -4.94 0.95
C GLY A 12 -15.90 -4.60 -0.21
N LEU A 13 -15.58 -3.55 -0.98
CA LEU A 13 -16.37 -3.21 -2.18
C LEU A 13 -16.30 -4.30 -3.24
N THR A 14 -15.13 -4.91 -3.46
CA THR A 14 -15.00 -5.97 -4.46
C THR A 14 -15.81 -7.20 -4.07
N ALA A 15 -15.76 -7.60 -2.80
CA ALA A 15 -16.59 -8.71 -2.31
C ALA A 15 -18.09 -8.39 -2.47
N ALA A 16 -18.52 -7.19 -2.06
CA ALA A 16 -19.89 -6.74 -2.22
C ALA A 16 -20.34 -6.70 -3.69
N TYR A 17 -19.47 -6.22 -4.59
CA TYR A 17 -19.71 -6.18 -6.03
C TYR A 17 -19.92 -7.59 -6.61
N ALA A 18 -19.03 -8.53 -6.31
CA ALA A 18 -19.11 -9.88 -6.81
C ALA A 18 -20.36 -10.62 -6.26
N LEU A 19 -20.66 -10.46 -4.96
CA LEU A 19 -21.84 -11.06 -4.32
C LEU A 19 -23.15 -10.46 -4.86
N SER A 20 -23.25 -9.14 -5.04
CA SER A 20 -24.45 -8.51 -5.58
C SER A 20 -24.73 -8.93 -7.03
N ARG A 21 -23.69 -9.11 -7.85
CA ARG A 21 -23.80 -9.68 -9.20
C ARG A 21 -24.25 -11.15 -9.20
N ALA A 22 -23.95 -11.89 -8.16
CA ALA A 22 -24.45 -13.26 -7.95
C ALA A 22 -25.88 -13.31 -7.35
N GLY A 23 -26.57 -12.17 -7.24
CA GLY A 23 -27.92 -12.08 -6.70
C GLY A 23 -28.02 -12.23 -5.19
N ILE A 24 -26.93 -12.09 -4.45
CA ILE A 24 -26.88 -12.18 -2.99
C ILE A 24 -27.10 -10.78 -2.42
N ALA A 25 -27.98 -10.68 -1.41
CA ALA A 25 -28.22 -9.44 -0.71
C ALA A 25 -26.99 -8.99 0.09
N VAL A 26 -26.51 -7.78 -0.15
CA VAL A 26 -25.35 -7.22 0.52
C VAL A 26 -25.65 -5.87 1.17
N ASP A 27 -25.14 -5.69 2.39
CA ASP A 27 -25.17 -4.43 3.13
C ASP A 27 -23.74 -4.04 3.50
N VAL A 28 -23.25 -2.92 2.97
CA VAL A 28 -21.92 -2.39 3.24
C VAL A 28 -22.02 -1.24 4.23
N PHE A 29 -21.23 -1.26 5.30
CA PHE A 29 -21.15 -0.21 6.31
C PHE A 29 -19.74 0.40 6.29
N GLU A 30 -19.69 1.70 6.01
CA GLU A 30 -18.44 2.47 5.94
C GLU A 30 -18.47 3.60 6.96
N ALA A 31 -17.38 3.72 7.72
CA ALA A 31 -17.25 4.78 8.73
C ALA A 31 -17.10 6.18 8.12
N ALA A 32 -16.44 6.26 6.96
CA ALA A 32 -16.23 7.52 6.26
C ALA A 32 -17.47 7.94 5.43
N ALA A 33 -17.50 9.20 5.02
CA ALA A 33 -18.52 9.74 4.12
C ALA A 33 -18.31 9.38 2.64
N HIS A 34 -17.34 8.54 2.32
CA HIS A 34 -16.96 8.18 0.94
C HIS A 34 -16.44 6.77 0.86
N VAL A 35 -16.53 6.20 -0.33
CA VAL A 35 -16.03 4.87 -0.66
C VAL A 35 -14.56 4.90 -1.09
N GLY A 36 -13.96 3.72 -1.25
CA GLY A 36 -12.61 3.52 -1.79
C GLY A 36 -11.54 3.33 -0.72
N GLY A 37 -11.82 3.64 0.56
CA GLY A 37 -10.84 3.50 1.64
C GLY A 37 -9.51 4.20 1.29
N MET A 38 -8.38 3.47 1.35
CA MET A 38 -7.07 3.99 0.93
C MET A 38 -6.97 4.28 -0.56
N GLY A 39 -7.79 3.65 -1.39
CA GLY A 39 -7.78 3.85 -2.84
C GLY A 39 -8.60 5.05 -3.33
N ARG A 40 -9.22 5.82 -2.43
CA ARG A 40 -10.05 6.97 -2.82
C ARG A 40 -9.23 8.13 -3.37
N SER A 41 -9.89 8.96 -4.18
CA SER A 41 -9.38 10.25 -4.62
C SER A 41 -10.09 11.40 -3.93
N LEU A 42 -9.49 12.57 -3.96
CA LEU A 42 -9.93 13.80 -3.32
C LEU A 42 -9.92 14.95 -4.34
N ASP A 43 -10.80 15.90 -4.19
CA ASP A 43 -10.75 17.17 -4.93
C ASP A 43 -10.17 18.25 -4.02
N LEU A 44 -8.95 18.72 -4.34
CA LEU A 44 -8.26 19.78 -3.62
C LEU A 44 -7.89 20.90 -4.59
N TRP A 45 -8.36 22.11 -4.32
CA TRP A 45 -8.05 23.32 -5.11
C TRP A 45 -8.30 23.15 -6.62
N GLY A 46 -9.33 22.41 -7.00
CA GLY A 46 -9.66 22.12 -8.40
C GLY A 46 -8.87 20.95 -9.02
N HIS A 47 -7.89 20.40 -8.33
CA HIS A 47 -7.17 19.20 -8.74
C HIS A 47 -7.81 17.95 -8.16
N ARG A 48 -7.75 16.85 -8.91
CA ARG A 48 -8.06 15.51 -8.43
C ARG A 48 -6.76 14.85 -7.95
N VAL A 49 -6.69 14.39 -6.70
CA VAL A 49 -5.52 13.77 -6.08
C VAL A 49 -5.91 12.50 -5.33
N ASP A 50 -4.96 11.61 -5.07
CA ASP A 50 -5.18 10.39 -4.32
C ASP A 50 -4.59 10.45 -2.91
N LEU A 51 -4.92 9.48 -2.05
CA LEU A 51 -4.25 9.26 -0.76
C LEU A 51 -2.87 8.61 -0.96
N GLY A 52 -1.90 9.40 -1.42
CA GLY A 52 -0.59 8.93 -1.83
C GLY A 52 -0.57 8.35 -3.26
N PRO A 53 0.60 7.91 -3.77
CA PRO A 53 0.73 7.44 -5.14
C PRO A 53 0.10 6.06 -5.31
N HIS A 54 -0.84 5.94 -6.20
CA HIS A 54 -1.42 4.67 -6.60
C HIS A 54 -0.99 4.32 -8.02
N ARG A 55 -0.85 3.03 -8.28
CA ARG A 55 -0.66 2.44 -9.59
C ARG A 55 -1.49 1.18 -9.66
N PHE A 56 -2.13 0.93 -10.79
CA PHE A 56 -2.81 -0.33 -11.00
C PHE A 56 -1.98 -1.25 -11.89
N PHE A 57 -1.87 -2.46 -11.43
CA PHE A 57 -1.22 -3.54 -12.12
C PHE A 57 -1.63 -4.84 -11.44
N SER A 58 -2.06 -5.82 -12.19
CA SER A 58 -2.34 -7.17 -11.69
C SER A 58 -1.95 -8.22 -12.73
N ARG A 59 -1.61 -9.42 -12.28
CA ARG A 59 -1.42 -10.61 -13.10
C ARG A 59 -2.65 -11.50 -13.14
N ASP A 60 -3.51 -11.38 -12.13
CA ASP A 60 -4.73 -12.15 -12.08
C ASP A 60 -5.72 -11.62 -13.12
N ALA A 61 -6.13 -12.50 -14.04
CA ALA A 61 -7.03 -12.13 -15.13
C ALA A 61 -8.39 -11.63 -14.61
N ARG A 62 -8.90 -12.20 -13.50
CA ARG A 62 -10.17 -11.80 -12.89
C ARG A 62 -10.13 -10.38 -12.36
N VAL A 63 -9.00 -10.00 -11.72
CA VAL A 63 -8.78 -8.63 -11.24
C VAL A 63 -8.74 -7.65 -12.41
N ASN A 64 -8.05 -8.00 -13.49
CA ASN A 64 -7.96 -7.17 -14.70
C ASN A 64 -9.32 -7.04 -15.39
N GLU A 65 -10.09 -8.11 -15.47
CA GLU A 65 -11.43 -8.13 -16.05
C GLU A 65 -12.38 -7.18 -15.31
N VAL A 66 -12.44 -7.27 -13.98
CA VAL A 66 -13.27 -6.37 -13.17
C VAL A 66 -12.82 -4.91 -13.33
N TRP A 67 -11.51 -4.68 -13.37
CA TRP A 67 -10.97 -3.33 -13.51
C TRP A 67 -11.32 -2.71 -14.86
N LEU A 68 -11.19 -3.47 -15.94
CA LEU A 68 -11.53 -3.04 -17.30
C LEU A 68 -13.04 -2.92 -17.50
N ASP A 69 -13.86 -3.82 -16.92
CA ASP A 69 -15.34 -3.74 -17.00
C ASP A 69 -15.86 -2.43 -16.38
N LEU A 70 -15.26 -2.02 -15.26
CA LEU A 70 -15.69 -0.80 -14.56
C LEU A 70 -15.15 0.48 -15.20
N LEU A 71 -13.94 0.49 -15.72
CA LEU A 71 -13.32 1.70 -16.24
C LEU A 71 -13.48 1.87 -17.76
N GLY A 72 -13.64 0.78 -18.51
CA GLY A 72 -13.71 0.85 -19.96
C GLY A 72 -12.44 1.50 -20.54
N SER A 73 -12.61 2.64 -21.19
CA SER A 73 -11.51 3.44 -21.77
C SER A 73 -10.99 4.54 -20.85
N ASP A 74 -11.57 4.73 -19.66
CA ASP A 74 -11.25 5.85 -18.77
C ASP A 74 -9.99 5.60 -17.92
N TYR A 75 -8.93 5.16 -18.60
CA TYR A 75 -7.59 5.02 -18.01
C TYR A 75 -6.48 5.35 -19.01
N ARG A 76 -5.29 5.57 -18.49
CA ARG A 76 -4.07 5.77 -19.27
C ARG A 76 -3.00 4.79 -18.85
N MET A 77 -2.17 4.37 -19.81
CA MET A 77 -0.93 3.68 -19.52
C MET A 77 0.16 4.73 -19.25
N VAL A 78 0.62 4.77 -18.00
CA VAL A 78 1.58 5.76 -17.52
C VAL A 78 2.97 5.15 -17.44
N ARG A 79 3.95 5.78 -18.08
CA ARG A 79 5.34 5.39 -17.93
C ARG A 79 5.83 5.84 -16.54
N ARG A 80 6.22 4.87 -15.72
CA ARG A 80 6.72 5.15 -14.39
C ARG A 80 8.03 5.94 -14.44
N ARG A 81 8.06 7.06 -13.76
CA ARG A 81 9.25 7.84 -13.50
C ARG A 81 9.31 8.14 -12.00
N THR A 82 10.21 7.47 -11.32
CA THR A 82 10.41 7.60 -9.87
C THR A 82 11.88 7.56 -9.57
N ARG A 83 12.30 8.35 -8.60
CA ARG A 83 13.69 8.39 -8.15
C ARG A 83 13.76 8.36 -6.63
N ILE A 84 14.96 8.11 -6.13
CA ILE A 84 15.31 8.21 -4.71
C ILE A 84 16.01 9.54 -4.50
N LEU A 85 15.51 10.35 -3.57
CA LEU A 85 16.17 11.54 -3.07
C LEU A 85 17.01 11.14 -1.84
N TYR A 86 18.32 11.25 -1.95
CA TYR A 86 19.24 11.05 -0.85
C TYR A 86 20.16 12.27 -0.76
N ARG A 87 20.01 13.02 0.31
CA ARG A 87 20.61 14.36 0.47
C ARG A 87 20.18 15.26 -0.68
N ASP A 88 21.12 15.80 -1.44
CA ASP A 88 20.91 16.69 -2.60
C ASP A 88 20.91 15.97 -3.96
N ARG A 89 20.90 14.61 -3.97
CA ARG A 89 21.06 13.80 -5.17
C ARG A 89 19.84 12.93 -5.46
N LEU A 90 19.58 12.76 -6.76
CA LEU A 90 18.48 11.94 -7.26
C LEU A 90 19.03 10.68 -7.95
N PHE A 91 18.68 9.51 -7.40
CA PHE A 91 19.06 8.21 -7.93
C PHE A 91 17.87 7.53 -8.62
N ASP A 92 18.12 6.85 -9.73
CA ASP A 92 17.08 6.09 -10.43
C ASP A 92 16.46 5.01 -9.52
N TYR A 93 15.16 4.80 -9.63
CA TYR A 93 14.48 3.69 -8.97
C TYR A 93 13.77 2.79 -10.00
N PRO A 94 14.00 1.45 -10.03
CA PRO A 94 14.98 0.72 -9.20
C PRO A 94 16.40 1.21 -9.41
N LEU A 95 17.24 1.06 -8.38
CA LEU A 95 18.63 1.50 -8.45
C LEU A 95 19.34 0.89 -9.67
N ARG A 96 19.86 1.77 -10.53
CA ARG A 96 20.67 1.38 -11.68
C ARG A 96 22.15 1.56 -11.32
N PRO A 97 23.00 0.51 -11.45
CA PRO A 97 24.38 0.57 -10.98
C PRO A 97 25.18 1.73 -11.55
N VAL A 98 25.07 1.99 -12.86
CA VAL A 98 25.78 3.10 -13.52
C VAL A 98 25.33 4.44 -12.97
N ASN A 99 24.00 4.67 -12.84
CA ASN A 99 23.46 5.90 -12.26
C ASN A 99 23.89 6.02 -10.80
N ALA A 100 23.75 4.95 -10.00
CA ALA A 100 24.13 4.97 -8.59
C ALA A 100 25.62 5.32 -8.41
N LEU A 101 26.52 4.66 -9.12
CA LEU A 101 27.96 4.89 -9.02
C LEU A 101 28.36 6.30 -9.52
N SER A 102 27.76 6.78 -10.62
CA SER A 102 28.05 8.12 -11.14
C SER A 102 27.58 9.22 -10.19
N GLN A 103 26.42 9.06 -9.57
CA GLN A 103 25.87 10.00 -8.60
C GLN A 103 26.63 9.99 -7.25
N MET A 104 27.13 8.84 -6.80
CA MET A 104 27.90 8.73 -5.55
C MET A 104 29.28 9.36 -5.62
N GLY A 105 29.92 9.37 -6.79
CA GLY A 105 31.32 9.71 -6.96
C GLY A 105 32.26 8.52 -6.63
N ALA A 106 33.49 8.58 -7.16
CA ALA A 106 34.45 7.45 -7.16
C ALA A 106 34.83 6.95 -5.76
N ARG A 107 35.01 7.85 -4.80
CA ARG A 107 35.35 7.49 -3.41
C ARG A 107 34.28 6.66 -2.73
N GLU A 108 33.04 7.13 -2.79
CA GLU A 108 31.90 6.46 -2.15
C GLU A 108 31.57 5.14 -2.84
N ALA A 109 31.63 5.12 -4.18
CA ALA A 109 31.49 3.90 -4.96
C ALA A 109 32.52 2.82 -4.56
N GLY A 110 33.81 3.22 -4.39
CA GLY A 110 34.85 2.32 -3.92
C GLY A 110 34.60 1.75 -2.52
N LEU A 111 34.12 2.59 -1.60
CA LEU A 111 33.73 2.16 -0.25
C LEU A 111 32.54 1.19 -0.26
N CYS A 112 31.55 1.41 -1.12
CA CYS A 112 30.41 0.51 -1.31
C CYS A 112 30.87 -0.86 -1.85
N LEU A 113 31.73 -0.89 -2.85
CA LEU A 113 32.29 -2.14 -3.40
C LEU A 113 33.11 -2.90 -2.37
N LEU A 114 33.95 -2.20 -1.59
CA LEU A 114 34.73 -2.83 -0.52
C LEU A 114 33.81 -3.40 0.57
N SER A 115 32.77 -2.66 0.96
CA SER A 115 31.78 -3.12 1.93
C SER A 115 31.03 -4.34 1.44
N TYR A 116 30.63 -4.36 0.17
CA TYR A 116 30.01 -5.53 -0.48
C TYR A 116 30.94 -6.75 -0.47
N ALA A 117 32.20 -6.58 -0.89
CA ALA A 117 33.16 -7.66 -0.91
C ALA A 117 33.38 -8.27 0.49
N ARG A 118 33.50 -7.41 1.52
CA ARG A 118 33.59 -7.87 2.92
C ARG A 118 32.34 -8.64 3.38
N ALA A 119 31.14 -8.18 3.01
CA ALA A 119 29.91 -8.87 3.35
C ALA A 119 29.86 -10.26 2.70
N ARG A 120 30.28 -10.39 1.43
CA ARG A 120 30.32 -11.66 0.71
C ARG A 120 31.32 -12.65 1.33
N LEU A 121 32.48 -12.16 1.77
CA LEU A 121 33.49 -13.00 2.44
C LEU A 121 33.04 -13.45 3.84
N ARG A 122 32.20 -12.69 4.50
CA ARG A 122 31.67 -12.99 5.85
C ARG A 122 30.37 -13.77 5.84
N GLN A 123 29.79 -14.07 4.67
CA GLN A 123 28.55 -14.84 4.58
C GLN A 123 28.71 -16.20 5.28
N GLY A 124 28.13 -16.33 6.48
CA GLY A 124 28.01 -17.58 7.22
C GLY A 124 26.82 -18.42 6.74
N ALA A 125 26.75 -19.68 7.21
CA ALA A 125 25.67 -20.61 6.87
C ALA A 125 24.33 -20.29 7.57
N ALA A 126 24.29 -19.36 8.54
CA ALA A 126 23.07 -19.05 9.28
C ALA A 126 22.11 -18.17 8.44
N PRO A 127 20.81 -18.49 8.41
CA PRO A 127 19.82 -17.67 7.73
C PRO A 127 19.71 -16.31 8.41
N ALA A 128 19.50 -15.26 7.62
CA ALA A 128 19.26 -13.90 8.12
C ALA A 128 17.97 -13.89 8.95
N GLN A 129 18.00 -13.33 10.13
CA GLN A 129 16.83 -13.20 11.02
C GLN A 129 16.16 -11.83 10.94
N THR A 130 16.95 -10.81 10.58
CA THR A 130 16.48 -9.43 10.51
C THR A 130 16.56 -8.87 9.09
N PHE A 131 15.81 -7.81 8.83
CA PHE A 131 15.90 -7.05 7.59
C PHE A 131 17.32 -6.54 7.34
N GLU A 132 17.97 -6.02 8.38
CA GLU A 132 19.35 -5.54 8.32
C GLU A 132 20.30 -6.65 7.89
N ASP A 133 20.28 -7.82 8.59
CA ASP A 133 21.13 -8.96 8.22
C ASP A 133 20.95 -9.36 6.76
N TRP A 134 19.68 -9.42 6.33
CA TRP A 134 19.34 -9.85 4.98
C TRP A 134 19.86 -8.90 3.90
N VAL A 135 19.73 -7.58 4.14
CA VAL A 135 20.18 -6.55 3.19
C VAL A 135 21.68 -6.40 3.21
N VAL A 136 22.30 -6.36 4.40
CA VAL A 136 23.77 -6.24 4.55
C VAL A 136 24.50 -7.43 3.92
N ALA A 137 24.00 -8.65 4.09
CA ALA A 137 24.57 -9.83 3.46
C ALA A 137 24.57 -9.76 1.92
N ARG A 138 23.58 -9.07 1.32
CA ARG A 138 23.42 -8.96 -0.14
C ARG A 138 24.09 -7.76 -0.77
N PHE A 139 24.10 -6.63 -0.07
CA PHE A 139 24.51 -5.33 -0.64
C PHE A 139 25.70 -4.70 0.09
N GLY A 140 26.06 -5.21 1.25
CA GLY A 140 27.06 -4.62 2.12
C GLY A 140 26.50 -3.50 3.00
N ARG A 141 27.15 -3.26 4.12
CA ARG A 141 26.76 -2.26 5.15
C ARG A 141 26.57 -0.86 4.56
N ARG A 142 27.50 -0.42 3.69
CA ARG A 142 27.50 0.95 3.17
C ARG A 142 26.28 1.27 2.31
N LEU A 143 25.85 0.35 1.44
CA LEU A 143 24.64 0.51 0.63
C LEU A 143 23.37 0.38 1.48
N PHE A 144 23.39 -0.46 2.53
CA PHE A 144 22.32 -0.55 3.48
C PHE A 144 22.07 0.81 4.16
N GLU A 145 23.10 1.44 4.74
CA GLU A 145 23.02 2.74 5.40
C GLU A 145 22.50 3.86 4.47
N MET A 146 22.90 3.84 3.20
CA MET A 146 22.50 4.87 2.24
C MET A 146 21.07 4.71 1.72
N PHE A 147 20.66 3.49 1.40
CA PHE A 147 19.44 3.27 0.61
C PHE A 147 18.36 2.44 1.30
N PHE A 148 18.62 1.89 2.46
CA PHE A 148 17.65 1.02 3.12
C PHE A 148 17.33 1.45 4.55
N GLU A 149 18.32 1.79 5.34
CA GLU A 149 18.17 2.05 6.77
C GLU A 149 17.18 3.19 7.05
N SER A 150 17.56 4.42 6.71
CA SER A 150 16.74 5.61 7.01
C SER A 150 15.30 5.51 6.47
N TYR A 151 15.14 5.05 5.24
CA TYR A 151 13.80 4.92 4.65
C TYR A 151 12.97 3.83 5.33
N SER A 152 13.57 2.67 5.62
CA SER A 152 12.86 1.58 6.28
C SER A 152 12.47 1.93 7.70
N GLU A 153 13.34 2.60 8.45
CA GLU A 153 13.04 3.04 9.81
C GLU A 153 11.96 4.13 9.84
N LYS A 154 11.97 5.08 8.89
CA LYS A 154 10.86 6.04 8.72
C LYS A 154 9.54 5.32 8.49
N LEU A 155 9.52 4.36 7.56
CA LEU A 155 8.30 3.66 7.14
C LEU A 155 7.76 2.76 8.26
N TRP A 156 8.62 1.94 8.86
CA TRP A 156 8.20 0.90 9.80
C TRP A 156 8.21 1.35 11.26
N GLY A 157 8.94 2.42 11.59
CA GLY A 157 9.00 3.01 12.92
C GLY A 157 9.70 2.16 13.96
N ILE A 158 10.48 1.18 13.50
CA ILE A 158 11.34 0.33 14.32
C ILE A 158 12.72 0.22 13.67
N PRO A 159 13.79 0.00 14.44
CA PRO A 159 15.12 -0.27 13.90
C PRO A 159 15.14 -1.45 12.93
N CYS A 160 16.00 -1.39 11.92
CA CYS A 160 16.08 -2.42 10.90
C CYS A 160 16.52 -3.80 11.43
N ASP A 161 17.19 -3.87 12.57
CA ASP A 161 17.55 -5.10 13.28
C ASP A 161 16.37 -5.73 14.06
N GLN A 162 15.27 -5.01 14.21
CA GLN A 162 14.00 -5.48 14.79
C GLN A 162 12.94 -5.82 13.74
N LEU A 163 13.17 -5.51 12.46
CA LEU A 163 12.29 -5.84 11.37
C LEU A 163 12.56 -7.27 10.87
N SER A 164 11.51 -8.05 10.60
CA SER A 164 11.65 -9.44 10.14
C SER A 164 12.37 -9.56 8.78
N ALA A 165 13.25 -10.55 8.65
CA ALA A 165 13.92 -10.86 7.39
C ALA A 165 12.94 -11.36 6.30
N ASP A 166 11.83 -11.99 6.69
CA ASP A 166 10.82 -12.51 5.75
C ASP A 166 10.23 -11.38 4.91
N PHE A 167 10.01 -10.23 5.54
CA PHE A 167 9.56 -9.03 4.83
C PHE A 167 10.57 -8.57 3.76
N ALA A 168 11.89 -8.55 4.11
CA ALA A 168 12.94 -8.20 3.16
C ALA A 168 12.99 -9.20 2.00
N ALA A 169 12.89 -10.49 2.32
CA ALA A 169 12.93 -11.56 1.33
C ALA A 169 11.76 -11.45 0.33
N GLN A 170 10.57 -11.11 0.79
CA GLN A 170 9.39 -10.92 -0.07
C GLN A 170 9.55 -9.71 -1.01
N ARG A 171 10.10 -8.58 -0.51
CA ARG A 171 10.13 -7.31 -1.25
C ARG A 171 11.37 -7.08 -2.10
N ILE A 172 12.53 -7.62 -1.70
CA ILE A 172 13.81 -7.29 -2.31
C ILE A 172 14.40 -8.49 -3.09
N LYS A 173 13.72 -9.63 -3.17
CA LYS A 173 14.19 -10.93 -3.72
C LYS A 173 14.92 -10.89 -5.06
N LYS A 174 14.74 -9.88 -5.89
CA LYS A 174 15.23 -9.85 -7.28
C LYS A 174 16.31 -8.82 -7.59
N PHE A 175 16.77 -8.07 -6.61
CA PHE A 175 17.91 -7.19 -6.84
C PHE A 175 19.20 -7.92 -6.46
N SER A 176 19.97 -8.34 -7.46
CA SER A 176 21.32 -8.88 -7.27
C SER A 176 22.35 -7.83 -7.68
N LEU A 177 23.13 -7.33 -6.73
CA LEU A 177 24.23 -6.41 -7.03
C LEU A 177 25.27 -7.12 -7.93
N GLY A 178 25.45 -8.45 -7.78
CA GLY A 178 26.34 -9.23 -8.64
C GLY A 178 25.89 -9.25 -10.11
N GLU A 179 24.58 -9.44 -10.37
CA GLU A 179 24.03 -9.35 -11.73
C GLU A 179 24.13 -7.92 -12.28
N ALA A 180 23.92 -6.92 -11.43
CA ALA A 180 24.06 -5.54 -11.79
C ALA A 180 25.50 -5.16 -12.16
N ILE A 181 26.50 -5.67 -11.42
CA ILE A 181 27.94 -5.51 -11.72
C ILE A 181 28.31 -6.31 -12.98
N ALA A 182 27.81 -7.53 -13.15
CA ALA A 182 28.05 -8.37 -14.35
C ALA A 182 27.48 -7.70 -15.62
N ALA A 183 26.33 -7.04 -15.52
CA ALA A 183 25.75 -6.24 -16.61
C ALA A 183 26.62 -5.02 -16.99
N MET A 184 27.34 -4.42 -16.03
CA MET A 184 28.29 -3.33 -16.30
C MET A 184 29.54 -3.81 -17.05
N VAL A 185 29.96 -5.06 -16.86
CA VAL A 185 31.17 -5.65 -17.52
C VAL A 185 30.81 -6.26 -18.88
N GLY A 186 29.62 -5.98 -19.45
CA GLY A 186 29.26 -6.37 -20.82
C GLY A 186 28.79 -7.82 -21.00
N ARG A 187 28.48 -8.53 -19.94
CA ARG A 187 27.93 -9.88 -20.00
C ARG A 187 26.44 -9.89 -19.66
N GLY A 188 25.59 -9.69 -20.69
CA GLY A 188 24.17 -10.02 -20.63
C GLY A 188 23.23 -8.86 -20.30
N ALA A 189 23.07 -7.91 -21.22
CA ALA A 189 21.95 -6.96 -21.18
C ALA A 189 20.73 -7.58 -21.83
N ALA A 190 19.99 -8.43 -21.13
CA ALA A 190 18.61 -8.71 -21.50
C ALA A 190 17.78 -7.49 -21.10
N ARG A 191 17.37 -6.68 -22.08
CA ARG A 191 16.37 -5.63 -21.93
C ARG A 191 14.98 -6.28 -21.70
N HIS A 192 14.76 -6.84 -20.55
CA HIS A 192 13.39 -7.09 -20.13
C HIS A 192 12.79 -5.76 -19.68
N ARG A 193 11.94 -5.16 -20.54
CA ARG A 193 10.97 -4.15 -20.11
C ARG A 193 10.11 -4.84 -19.04
N THR A 194 10.44 -4.61 -17.79
CA THR A 194 9.66 -5.16 -16.70
C THR A 194 8.37 -4.33 -16.56
N LEU A 195 7.30 -4.96 -16.12
CA LEU A 195 6.05 -4.34 -15.68
C LEU A 195 6.25 -3.20 -14.67
N ALA A 196 7.44 -3.12 -14.10
CA ALA A 196 7.91 -2.00 -13.30
C ALA A 196 7.94 -0.65 -14.05
N ASP A 197 7.90 -0.65 -15.39
CA ASP A 197 8.08 0.57 -16.21
C ASP A 197 6.77 1.20 -16.69
N LEU A 198 5.65 0.46 -16.66
CA LEU A 198 4.32 0.94 -17.04
C LEU A 198 3.28 0.52 -16.01
N PHE A 199 2.30 1.37 -15.75
CA PHE A 199 1.14 1.04 -14.94
C PHE A 199 -0.12 1.70 -15.51
N ALA A 200 -1.28 1.10 -15.24
CA ALA A 200 -2.55 1.69 -15.59
C ALA A 200 -2.99 2.68 -14.50
N TYR A 201 -3.58 3.80 -14.91
CA TYR A 201 -4.07 4.82 -14.01
C TYR A 201 -5.38 5.43 -14.52
N PRO A 202 -6.47 5.47 -13.71
CA PRO A 202 -7.76 6.01 -14.12
C PRO A 202 -7.69 7.53 -14.35
N THR A 203 -8.35 8.02 -15.40
CA THR A 203 -8.34 9.45 -15.77
C THR A 203 -9.00 10.35 -14.72
N GLY A 204 -9.93 9.82 -13.94
CA GLY A 204 -10.58 10.51 -12.81
C GLY A 204 -9.92 10.27 -11.45
N GLY A 205 -8.64 9.85 -11.41
CA GLY A 205 -7.98 9.42 -10.18
C GLY A 205 -8.30 7.97 -9.81
N ASN A 206 -7.51 7.40 -8.92
CA ASN A 206 -7.66 6.00 -8.52
C ASN A 206 -9.06 5.70 -7.90
N GLY A 207 -9.66 6.68 -7.26
CA GLY A 207 -10.99 6.58 -6.65
C GLY A 207 -12.13 6.31 -7.62
N LEU A 208 -11.99 6.73 -8.90
CA LEU A 208 -13.02 6.53 -9.93
C LEU A 208 -13.43 5.05 -10.05
N PHE A 209 -12.48 4.14 -9.94
CA PHE A 209 -12.74 2.69 -9.99
C PHE A 209 -13.71 2.26 -8.87
N TYR A 210 -13.46 2.70 -7.65
CA TYR A 210 -14.28 2.34 -6.48
C TYR A 210 -15.62 3.08 -6.45
N GLU A 211 -15.69 4.30 -6.95
CA GLU A 211 -16.92 5.06 -7.14
C GLU A 211 -17.87 4.34 -8.12
N ARG A 212 -17.33 3.86 -9.25
CA ARG A 212 -18.10 3.06 -10.23
C ARG A 212 -18.52 1.70 -9.68
N MET A 213 -17.64 1.04 -8.92
CA MET A 213 -17.97 -0.22 -8.27
C MET A 213 -19.13 -0.04 -7.28
N ALA A 214 -19.11 1.01 -6.46
CA ALA A 214 -20.20 1.35 -5.55
C ALA A 214 -21.53 1.62 -6.28
N SER A 215 -21.47 2.35 -7.39
CA SER A 215 -22.65 2.60 -8.25
C SER A 215 -23.21 1.30 -8.84
N ARG A 216 -22.37 0.35 -9.23
CA ARG A 216 -22.81 -0.98 -9.72
C ARG A 216 -23.46 -1.82 -8.62
N ILE A 217 -22.90 -1.80 -7.38
CA ILE A 217 -23.48 -2.49 -6.23
C ILE A 217 -24.90 -1.98 -5.97
N THR A 218 -25.09 -0.66 -5.95
CA THR A 218 -26.43 -0.07 -5.74
C THR A 218 -27.39 -0.36 -6.88
N ALA A 219 -26.93 -0.34 -8.12
CA ALA A 219 -27.75 -0.67 -9.29
C ALA A 219 -28.22 -2.14 -9.30
N THR A 220 -27.51 -3.05 -8.64
CA THR A 220 -27.89 -4.47 -8.50
C THR A 220 -28.64 -4.75 -7.18
N GLY A 221 -29.07 -3.72 -6.44
CA GLY A 221 -29.88 -3.85 -5.22
C GLY A 221 -29.08 -3.97 -3.92
N GLY A 222 -27.75 -3.92 -3.97
CA GLY A 222 -26.91 -3.84 -2.77
C GLY A 222 -27.02 -2.47 -2.09
N ARG A 223 -26.79 -2.40 -0.80
CA ARG A 223 -26.86 -1.14 -0.03
C ARG A 223 -25.48 -0.76 0.48
N ILE A 224 -25.14 0.53 0.40
CA ILE A 224 -23.91 1.10 0.95
C ILE A 224 -24.31 2.23 1.90
N ALA A 225 -24.03 2.07 3.18
CA ALA A 225 -24.30 3.04 4.24
C ALA A 225 -22.98 3.73 4.62
N LEU A 226 -22.82 4.98 4.17
CA LEU A 226 -21.67 5.83 4.50
C LEU A 226 -21.92 6.57 5.82
N GLY A 227 -20.86 6.94 6.54
CA GLY A 227 -20.95 7.56 7.86
C GLY A 227 -21.58 6.64 8.92
N ARG A 228 -21.54 5.33 8.70
CA ARG A 228 -22.13 4.31 9.58
C ARG A 228 -21.04 3.34 10.09
N PRO A 229 -20.24 3.76 11.06
CA PRO A 229 -19.17 2.94 11.60
C PRO A 229 -19.71 1.68 12.29
N ALA A 230 -19.11 0.53 11.98
CA ALA A 230 -19.34 -0.69 12.70
C ALA A 230 -18.62 -0.63 14.07
N ALA A 231 -19.32 -1.01 15.13
CA ALA A 231 -18.78 -1.16 16.48
C ALA A 231 -18.20 -2.57 16.71
N GLY A 232 -18.69 -3.59 15.97
CA GLY A 232 -18.21 -4.94 16.09
C GLY A 232 -19.07 -5.95 15.32
N VAL A 233 -18.82 -7.23 15.61
CA VAL A 233 -19.57 -8.37 15.06
C VAL A 233 -20.31 -9.05 16.20
N THR A 234 -21.61 -9.29 16.03
CA THR A 234 -22.40 -10.08 16.99
C THR A 234 -22.17 -11.57 16.76
N MET A 235 -22.17 -12.37 17.82
CA MET A 235 -21.94 -13.80 17.76
C MET A 235 -23.14 -14.57 18.32
N SER A 236 -23.48 -15.70 17.68
CA SER A 236 -24.45 -16.68 18.19
C SER A 236 -23.94 -18.07 17.82
N ASP A 237 -23.90 -18.95 18.80
CA ASP A 237 -23.55 -20.39 18.63
C ASP A 237 -22.24 -20.63 17.87
N GLY A 238 -21.20 -19.82 18.18
CA GLY A 238 -19.88 -19.90 17.54
C GLY A 238 -19.83 -19.34 16.10
N ARG A 239 -20.87 -18.66 15.64
CA ARG A 239 -20.99 -18.05 14.31
C ARG A 239 -21.22 -16.54 14.40
N ALA A 240 -20.80 -15.81 13.37
CA ALA A 240 -21.17 -14.42 13.25
C ALA A 240 -22.69 -14.30 12.97
N GLY A 241 -23.40 -13.56 13.81
CA GLY A 241 -24.85 -13.33 13.71
C GLY A 241 -25.22 -12.01 13.00
N GLY A 242 -24.27 -11.10 12.90
CA GLY A 242 -24.49 -9.80 12.26
C GLY A 242 -23.45 -8.75 12.64
N ILE A 243 -23.76 -7.51 12.31
CA ILE A 243 -22.90 -6.34 12.56
C ILE A 243 -23.60 -5.42 13.55
N SER A 244 -22.92 -5.08 14.65
CA SER A 244 -23.31 -3.98 15.53
C SER A 244 -22.72 -2.66 15.02
N LEU A 245 -23.53 -1.60 15.01
CA LEU A 245 -23.13 -0.28 14.57
C LEU A 245 -22.91 0.66 15.76
N ALA A 246 -22.14 1.73 15.57
CA ALA A 246 -21.81 2.68 16.63
C ALA A 246 -23.03 3.43 17.20
N ASP A 247 -24.15 3.48 16.47
CA ASP A 247 -25.41 4.05 16.95
C ASP A 247 -26.24 3.08 17.80
N GLY A 248 -25.69 1.91 18.11
CA GLY A 248 -26.35 0.86 18.91
C GLY A 248 -27.27 -0.07 18.11
N SER A 249 -27.52 0.19 16.84
CA SER A 249 -28.31 -0.70 15.99
C SER A 249 -27.53 -1.96 15.59
N THR A 250 -28.26 -3.04 15.32
CA THR A 250 -27.66 -4.31 14.84
C THR A 250 -28.32 -4.73 13.54
N VAL A 251 -27.52 -5.22 12.61
CA VAL A 251 -27.99 -5.75 11.33
C VAL A 251 -27.63 -7.23 11.27
N ALA A 252 -28.67 -8.10 11.26
CA ALA A 252 -28.49 -9.55 11.16
C ALA A 252 -27.98 -9.95 9.77
N CYS A 253 -27.00 -10.85 9.72
CA CYS A 253 -26.37 -11.33 8.49
C CYS A 253 -26.05 -12.83 8.62
N ASP A 254 -26.15 -13.55 7.49
CA ASP A 254 -25.73 -14.96 7.41
C ASP A 254 -24.21 -15.10 7.34
N HIS A 255 -23.53 -14.13 6.72
CA HIS A 255 -22.08 -14.00 6.66
C HIS A 255 -21.66 -12.55 6.95
N VAL A 256 -20.49 -12.41 7.57
CA VAL A 256 -19.87 -11.10 7.82
C VAL A 256 -18.47 -11.06 7.17
N ILE A 257 -18.27 -10.09 6.30
CA ILE A 257 -16.95 -9.72 5.75
C ILE A 257 -16.44 -8.52 6.54
N SER A 258 -15.24 -8.61 7.11
CA SER A 258 -14.64 -7.52 7.88
C SER A 258 -13.33 -7.05 7.24
N THR A 259 -13.28 -5.78 6.86
CA THR A 259 -12.04 -5.13 6.43
C THR A 259 -11.48 -4.17 7.48
N MET A 260 -12.08 -4.12 8.68
CA MET A 260 -11.53 -3.35 9.79
C MET A 260 -10.16 -3.91 10.22
N PRO A 261 -9.31 -3.13 10.87
CA PRO A 261 -8.04 -3.63 11.38
C PRO A 261 -8.21 -4.89 12.22
N LEU A 262 -7.39 -5.91 11.97
CA LEU A 262 -7.47 -7.21 12.62
C LEU A 262 -7.51 -7.12 14.15
N THR A 263 -6.69 -6.23 14.71
CA THR A 263 -6.63 -5.96 16.15
C THR A 263 -7.94 -5.37 16.69
N THR A 264 -8.58 -4.51 15.90
CA THR A 264 -9.90 -3.94 16.25
C THR A 264 -11.00 -5.01 16.18
N LEU A 265 -10.99 -5.85 15.15
CA LEU A 265 -11.94 -6.96 15.03
C LEU A 265 -11.86 -7.87 16.27
N VAL A 266 -10.66 -8.31 16.63
CA VAL A 266 -10.46 -9.17 17.82
C VAL A 266 -10.88 -8.47 19.12
N ALA A 267 -10.59 -7.17 19.26
CA ALA A 267 -10.96 -6.40 20.45
C ALA A 267 -12.49 -6.27 20.61
N THR A 268 -13.23 -6.25 19.50
CA THR A 268 -14.69 -6.06 19.49
C THR A 268 -15.50 -7.34 19.44
N LEU A 269 -14.87 -8.48 19.13
CA LEU A 269 -15.54 -9.79 19.20
C LEU A 269 -15.83 -10.19 20.65
N PRO A 270 -17.05 -10.68 20.95
CA PRO A 270 -17.35 -11.22 22.27
C PRO A 270 -16.60 -12.55 22.49
N GLN A 271 -16.32 -12.86 23.77
CA GLN A 271 -15.80 -14.17 24.22
C GLN A 271 -14.50 -14.65 23.53
N VAL A 272 -13.65 -13.72 23.07
CA VAL A 272 -12.31 -14.07 22.56
C VAL A 272 -11.45 -14.58 23.72
N PRO A 273 -10.73 -15.71 23.56
CA PRO A 273 -9.79 -16.19 24.58
C PRO A 273 -8.73 -15.15 24.92
N ASP A 274 -8.35 -15.04 26.21
CA ASP A 274 -7.38 -14.06 26.67
C ASP A 274 -6.02 -14.20 25.98
N ALA A 275 -5.59 -15.42 25.67
CA ALA A 275 -4.34 -15.65 24.91
C ALA A 275 -4.39 -15.04 23.49
N VAL A 276 -5.56 -15.11 22.83
CA VAL A 276 -5.75 -14.50 21.49
C VAL A 276 -5.81 -12.98 21.59
N ARG A 277 -6.46 -12.42 22.63
CA ARG A 277 -6.46 -10.98 22.88
C ARG A 277 -5.05 -10.46 23.13
N ALA A 278 -4.28 -11.17 23.97
CA ALA A 278 -2.89 -10.82 24.27
C ALA A 278 -2.01 -10.90 23.01
N ALA A 279 -2.23 -11.90 22.15
CA ALA A 279 -1.54 -12.03 20.86
C ALA A 279 -1.88 -10.86 19.93
N ALA A 280 -3.16 -10.53 19.77
CA ALA A 280 -3.61 -9.42 18.93
C ALA A 280 -3.07 -8.07 19.41
N ALA A 281 -2.94 -7.85 20.72
CA ALA A 281 -2.37 -6.62 21.29
C ALA A 281 -0.88 -6.40 20.96
N ARG A 282 -0.15 -7.45 20.55
CA ARG A 282 1.25 -7.36 20.10
C ARG A 282 1.38 -6.93 18.63
N LEU A 283 0.30 -7.02 17.86
CA LEU A 283 0.28 -6.61 16.45
C LEU A 283 0.09 -5.10 16.35
N THR A 284 1.00 -4.44 15.70
CA THR A 284 1.01 -2.98 15.57
C THR A 284 0.85 -2.51 14.13
N PHE A 285 0.34 -1.29 13.98
CA PHE A 285 0.21 -0.62 12.70
C PHE A 285 0.88 0.76 12.76
N ARG A 286 1.35 1.23 11.62
CA ARG A 286 1.82 2.61 11.42
C ARG A 286 0.71 3.47 10.88
N ASN A 287 0.68 4.72 11.29
CA ASN A 287 -0.15 5.78 10.72
C ASN A 287 0.58 6.51 9.60
N THR A 288 -0.17 7.20 8.77
CA THR A 288 0.37 8.10 7.74
C THR A 288 -0.29 9.46 7.87
N ILE A 289 0.51 10.51 7.88
CA ILE A 289 0.07 11.89 7.68
C ILE A 289 0.42 12.26 6.25
N LEU A 290 -0.58 12.69 5.49
CA LEU A 290 -0.43 13.24 4.15
C LEU A 290 -0.59 14.75 4.24
N VAL A 291 0.48 15.48 3.96
CA VAL A 291 0.42 16.95 3.85
C VAL A 291 0.40 17.28 2.37
N TYR A 292 -0.72 17.84 1.92
CA TYR A 292 -0.87 18.34 0.55
C TYR A 292 -0.47 19.80 0.48
N LEU A 293 0.31 20.15 -0.52
CA LEU A 293 0.73 21.52 -0.81
C LEU A 293 0.29 21.90 -2.22
N LEU A 294 -0.40 23.04 -2.35
CA LEU A 294 -0.65 23.66 -3.64
C LEU A 294 0.54 24.52 -4.01
N VAL A 295 1.17 24.21 -5.14
CA VAL A 295 2.33 24.94 -5.67
C VAL A 295 1.90 25.65 -6.95
N ALA A 296 2.08 26.98 -7.01
CA ALA A 296 1.69 27.87 -8.12
C ALA A 296 2.64 27.72 -9.32
N ARG A 297 2.96 26.48 -9.68
CA ARG A 297 3.78 26.10 -10.83
C ARG A 297 3.33 24.77 -11.40
N ASP A 298 3.48 24.61 -12.70
CA ASP A 298 3.12 23.40 -13.42
C ASP A 298 4.33 22.60 -13.94
N ASP A 299 5.54 23.17 -13.84
CA ASP A 299 6.80 22.62 -14.34
C ASP A 299 7.77 22.21 -13.22
N LEU A 300 7.30 21.54 -12.18
CA LEU A 300 8.15 21.11 -11.07
C LEU A 300 9.16 20.04 -11.51
N PHE A 301 9.19 18.89 -10.82
CA PHE A 301 10.02 17.76 -11.22
C PHE A 301 9.16 16.72 -11.99
N PRO A 302 9.77 15.91 -12.87
CA PRO A 302 9.03 15.04 -13.79
C PRO A 302 8.63 13.68 -13.23
N ASP A 303 8.95 13.39 -11.96
CA ASP A 303 8.63 12.12 -11.30
C ASP A 303 7.19 12.14 -10.81
N GLN A 304 6.49 10.98 -10.88
CA GLN A 304 5.21 10.81 -10.22
C GLN A 304 5.40 10.84 -8.70
N TRP A 305 6.47 10.24 -8.20
CA TRP A 305 6.87 10.37 -6.79
C TRP A 305 8.37 10.17 -6.60
N LEU A 306 8.86 10.73 -5.50
CA LEU A 306 10.21 10.55 -5.01
C LEU A 306 10.18 9.78 -3.69
N TYR A 307 11.04 8.78 -3.55
CA TYR A 307 11.33 8.17 -2.26
C TYR A 307 12.39 8.99 -1.55
N VAL A 308 12.13 9.44 -0.31
CA VAL A 308 13.04 10.31 0.44
C VAL A 308 13.83 9.47 1.44
N HIS A 309 15.06 9.17 1.08
CA HIS A 309 16.00 8.40 1.90
C HIS A 309 16.93 9.31 2.72
N SER A 310 16.89 10.62 2.51
CA SER A 310 17.67 11.61 3.28
C SER A 310 17.33 11.52 4.77
N PRO A 311 18.30 11.29 5.67
CA PRO A 311 18.01 11.13 7.10
C PRO A 311 17.62 12.44 7.79
N ASP A 312 18.00 13.56 7.22
CA ASP A 312 17.73 14.93 7.67
C ASP A 312 16.28 15.40 7.39
N LEU A 313 15.54 14.71 6.53
CA LEU A 313 14.14 14.99 6.23
C LEU A 313 13.23 13.95 6.90
N ARG A 314 12.14 14.39 7.51
CA ARG A 314 11.16 13.49 8.14
C ARG A 314 10.22 12.86 7.11
N THR A 315 9.91 13.58 6.03
CA THR A 315 9.10 13.01 4.95
C THR A 315 9.75 11.77 4.36
N GLY A 316 8.95 10.76 4.09
CA GLY A 316 9.44 9.52 3.47
C GLY A 316 9.14 9.43 1.97
N ARG A 317 8.16 10.20 1.48
CA ARG A 317 7.78 10.21 0.06
C ARG A 317 7.17 11.54 -0.33
N VAL A 318 7.50 12.00 -1.53
CA VAL A 318 6.88 13.19 -2.15
C VAL A 318 6.20 12.75 -3.44
N THR A 319 4.90 12.96 -3.56
CA THR A 319 4.11 12.63 -4.76
C THR A 319 3.75 13.90 -5.51
N ASN A 320 3.98 13.92 -6.83
CA ASN A 320 3.52 14.98 -7.73
C ASN A 320 2.36 14.44 -8.58
N PHE A 321 1.11 14.76 -8.22
CA PHE A 321 -0.07 14.24 -8.89
C PHE A 321 -0.21 14.72 -10.33
N ARG A 322 0.36 15.85 -10.69
CA ARG A 322 0.32 16.39 -12.06
C ARG A 322 0.89 15.41 -13.08
N ASN A 323 1.85 14.56 -12.68
CA ASN A 323 2.57 13.66 -13.58
C ASN A 323 1.88 12.29 -13.78
N PHE A 324 0.69 12.06 -13.22
CA PHE A 324 -0.06 10.82 -13.40
C PHE A 324 -0.94 10.86 -14.64
N ALA A 325 -1.84 11.82 -14.72
CA ALA A 325 -2.73 12.00 -15.87
C ALA A 325 -3.11 13.47 -16.03
N PRO A 326 -3.19 13.98 -17.28
CA PRO A 326 -3.54 15.38 -17.53
C PRO A 326 -4.89 15.79 -16.98
N GLU A 327 -5.84 14.87 -16.95
CA GLU A 327 -7.20 15.10 -16.48
C GLU A 327 -7.25 15.48 -14.99
N LEU A 328 -6.26 15.08 -14.20
CA LEU A 328 -6.22 15.35 -12.76
C LEU A 328 -6.04 16.83 -12.44
N HIS A 329 -5.30 17.54 -13.25
CA HIS A 329 -5.00 18.97 -13.02
C HIS A 329 -5.89 19.93 -13.80
N ARG A 330 -6.79 19.44 -14.69
CA ARG A 330 -7.81 20.23 -15.41
C ARG A 330 -7.22 21.50 -16.07
N ASN A 331 -6.00 21.42 -16.59
CA ASN A 331 -5.22 22.50 -17.19
C ASN A 331 -4.91 23.69 -16.25
N LEU A 332 -5.03 23.52 -14.94
CA LEU A 332 -4.62 24.53 -13.98
C LEU A 332 -3.10 24.75 -14.03
N PRO A 333 -2.60 26.00 -13.93
CA PRO A 333 -1.17 26.33 -13.96
C PRO A 333 -0.51 26.10 -12.58
N SER A 334 -0.90 25.04 -11.90
CA SER A 334 -0.43 24.69 -10.55
C SER A 334 -0.26 23.20 -10.42
N SER A 335 0.47 22.77 -9.41
CA SER A 335 0.66 21.37 -9.05
C SER A 335 0.23 21.11 -7.61
N VAL A 336 -0.25 19.93 -7.32
CA VAL A 336 -0.46 19.48 -5.94
C VAL A 336 0.57 18.41 -5.62
N LEU A 337 1.36 18.67 -4.57
CA LEU A 337 2.30 17.71 -3.99
C LEU A 337 1.70 17.09 -2.74
N ALA A 338 1.96 15.82 -2.48
CA ALA A 338 1.72 15.20 -1.18
C ALA A 338 3.04 14.75 -0.55
N LEU A 339 3.31 15.20 0.66
CA LEU A 339 4.41 14.74 1.49
C LEU A 339 3.87 13.76 2.54
N GLU A 340 4.51 12.59 2.67
CA GLU A 340 4.06 11.53 3.55
C GLU A 340 4.97 11.37 4.75
N TYR A 341 4.36 11.41 5.93
CA TYR A 341 5.01 11.21 7.22
C TYR A 341 4.41 9.97 7.88
N TRP A 342 5.24 9.01 8.24
CA TRP A 342 4.80 7.79 8.92
C TRP A 342 5.12 7.89 10.41
N CYS A 343 4.14 7.55 11.24
CA CYS A 343 4.25 7.73 12.69
C CYS A 343 3.42 6.68 13.44
N ASN A 344 3.63 6.60 14.74
CA ASN A 344 2.81 5.82 15.66
C ASN A 344 1.75 6.70 16.33
N ASP A 345 0.77 6.09 17.01
CA ASP A 345 -0.26 6.81 17.77
C ASP A 345 0.34 7.72 18.87
N GLY A 346 1.46 7.33 19.48
CA GLY A 346 2.13 8.08 20.53
C GLY A 346 3.17 9.10 20.08
N ASP A 347 3.42 9.21 18.76
CA ASP A 347 4.42 10.15 18.25
C ASP A 347 3.85 11.58 18.22
N ASP A 348 4.63 12.58 18.66
CA ASP A 348 4.20 13.99 18.71
C ASP A 348 3.64 14.49 17.38
N ILE A 349 4.25 14.08 16.26
CA ILE A 349 3.83 14.48 14.91
C ILE A 349 2.39 14.02 14.60
N TRP A 350 1.91 12.91 15.19
CA TRP A 350 0.54 12.44 14.97
C TRP A 350 -0.50 13.41 15.54
N HIS A 351 -0.14 14.07 16.65
CA HIS A 351 -0.99 15.02 17.36
C HIS A 351 -0.71 16.48 17.02
N GLU A 352 0.29 16.74 16.16
CA GLU A 352 0.70 18.09 15.79
C GLU A 352 -0.42 18.82 15.03
N ARG A 353 -0.48 20.13 15.18
CA ARG A 353 -1.44 21.01 14.52
C ARG A 353 -1.22 21.04 13.00
N GLU A 354 -2.30 21.22 12.24
CA GLU A 354 -2.24 21.20 10.78
C GLU A 354 -1.36 22.31 10.20
N ASP A 355 -1.42 23.52 10.75
CA ASP A 355 -0.59 24.64 10.34
C ASP A 355 0.92 24.34 10.50
N ARG A 356 1.28 23.66 11.59
CA ARG A 356 2.67 23.24 11.84
C ARG A 356 3.12 22.13 10.89
N LEU A 357 2.24 21.19 10.59
CA LEU A 357 2.53 20.14 9.61
C LEU A 357 2.70 20.71 8.19
N VAL A 358 1.87 21.68 7.81
CA VAL A 358 2.00 22.38 6.53
C VAL A 358 3.31 23.19 6.50
N GLN A 359 3.65 23.87 7.58
CA GLN A 359 4.93 24.57 7.71
C GLN A 359 6.11 23.60 7.56
N LEU A 360 6.14 22.50 8.29
CA LEU A 360 7.16 21.45 8.21
C LEU A 360 7.32 20.95 6.77
N ALA A 361 6.23 20.58 6.14
CA ALA A 361 6.24 20.05 4.77
C ALA A 361 6.76 21.09 3.76
N THR A 362 6.40 22.38 3.96
CA THR A 362 6.90 23.46 3.12
C THR A 362 8.40 23.65 3.33
N GLU A 363 8.88 23.65 4.57
CA GLU A 363 10.31 23.80 4.87
C GLU A 363 11.12 22.64 4.28
N GLU A 364 10.64 21.41 4.44
CA GLU A 364 11.33 20.23 3.89
C GLU A 364 11.39 20.22 2.37
N ILE A 365 10.27 20.50 1.66
CA ILE A 365 10.30 20.49 0.20
C ILE A 365 11.14 21.63 -0.37
N VAL A 366 11.14 22.80 0.27
CA VAL A 366 11.99 23.95 -0.11
C VAL A 366 13.46 23.62 0.10
N SER A 367 13.83 22.97 1.20
CA SER A 367 15.22 22.60 1.47
C SER A 367 15.81 21.65 0.42
N THR A 368 14.98 20.87 -0.27
CA THR A 368 15.42 20.01 -1.38
C THR A 368 15.77 20.78 -2.66
N GLY A 369 15.42 22.05 -2.75
CA GLY A 369 15.55 22.86 -3.97
C GLY A 369 14.55 22.54 -5.09
N LEU A 370 13.60 21.59 -4.87
CA LEU A 370 12.61 21.19 -5.87
C LEU A 370 11.45 22.18 -5.98
N VAL A 371 11.20 22.96 -4.94
CA VAL A 371 10.13 23.97 -4.85
C VAL A 371 10.66 25.22 -4.21
N ARG A 372 10.23 26.39 -4.68
CA ARG A 372 10.53 27.68 -4.03
C ARG A 372 9.46 27.96 -2.99
N ARG A 373 9.85 28.63 -1.89
CA ARG A 373 8.89 28.97 -0.82
C ARG A 373 7.72 29.82 -1.32
N ASP A 374 8.01 30.81 -2.16
CA ASP A 374 7.01 31.75 -2.70
C ASP A 374 6.00 31.09 -3.64
N ASP A 375 6.33 29.90 -4.17
CA ASP A 375 5.45 29.15 -5.05
C ASP A 375 4.41 28.32 -4.24
N VAL A 376 4.59 28.09 -2.93
CA VAL A 376 3.65 27.38 -2.08
C VAL A 376 2.54 28.31 -1.63
N SER A 377 1.32 28.09 -2.12
CA SER A 377 0.20 29.00 -1.93
C SER A 377 -0.85 28.52 -0.91
N ALA A 378 -0.96 27.20 -0.69
CA ALA A 378 -1.88 26.60 0.30
C ALA A 378 -1.40 25.22 0.74
N GLY A 379 -1.91 24.75 1.87
CA GLY A 379 -1.68 23.40 2.37
C GLY A 379 -2.85 22.85 3.16
N THR A 380 -2.98 21.53 3.20
CA THR A 380 -3.96 20.82 4.05
C THR A 380 -3.40 19.47 4.47
N VAL A 381 -3.98 18.89 5.51
CA VAL A 381 -3.48 17.66 6.14
C VAL A 381 -4.58 16.59 6.18
N ILE A 382 -4.22 15.37 5.83
CA ILE A 382 -5.07 14.19 6.00
C ILE A 382 -4.33 13.16 6.83
N ARG A 383 -4.94 12.71 7.90
CA ARG A 383 -4.44 11.64 8.76
C ARG A 383 -5.09 10.33 8.40
N VAL A 384 -4.28 9.30 8.16
CA VAL A 384 -4.72 7.94 7.85
C VAL A 384 -4.21 7.02 8.95
N PRO A 385 -5.08 6.63 9.89
CA PRO A 385 -4.68 5.74 10.97
C PRO A 385 -4.46 4.32 10.45
N ARG A 386 -3.55 3.58 11.10
CA ARG A 386 -3.31 2.14 10.88
C ARG A 386 -3.04 1.77 9.42
N CYS A 387 -2.26 2.59 8.72
CA CYS A 387 -2.01 2.48 7.28
C CYS A 387 -1.16 1.26 6.89
N TYR A 388 -0.20 0.88 7.74
CA TYR A 388 0.76 -0.18 7.47
C TYR A 388 0.86 -1.16 8.65
N PRO A 389 0.64 -2.48 8.44
CA PRO A 389 0.98 -3.49 9.45
C PRO A 389 2.50 -3.53 9.64
N VAL A 390 2.98 -3.60 10.88
CA VAL A 390 4.41 -3.64 11.21
C VAL A 390 4.87 -5.08 11.35
N TYR A 391 5.83 -5.49 10.54
CA TYR A 391 6.40 -6.83 10.55
C TYR A 391 7.63 -6.88 11.46
N ALA A 392 7.42 -6.62 12.75
CA ALA A 392 8.46 -6.77 13.76
C ALA A 392 8.93 -8.23 13.85
N ARG A 393 10.16 -8.45 14.31
CA ARG A 393 10.69 -9.79 14.56
C ARG A 393 9.73 -10.58 15.47
N GLY A 394 9.36 -11.80 15.08
CA GLY A 394 8.42 -12.64 15.82
C GLY A 394 6.93 -12.21 15.70
N TYR A 395 6.57 -11.37 14.75
CA TYR A 395 5.17 -10.97 14.55
C TYR A 395 4.27 -12.17 14.21
N MET A 396 4.79 -13.21 13.56
CA MET A 396 4.03 -14.43 13.25
C MET A 396 3.59 -15.16 14.53
N ASP A 397 4.41 -15.17 15.59
CA ASP A 397 4.05 -15.77 16.89
C ASP A 397 2.83 -15.07 17.53
N ALA A 398 2.56 -13.83 17.11
CA ALA A 398 1.38 -13.09 17.52
C ALA A 398 0.22 -13.23 16.51
N LEU A 399 0.52 -13.34 15.23
CA LEU A 399 -0.50 -13.43 14.17
C LEU A 399 -1.15 -14.80 14.11
N ASP A 400 -0.38 -15.88 14.17
CA ASP A 400 -0.87 -17.26 14.00
C ASP A 400 -1.98 -17.65 15.00
N PRO A 401 -1.88 -17.36 16.31
CA PRO A 401 -2.99 -17.63 17.25
C PRO A 401 -4.26 -16.84 16.91
N VAL A 402 -4.13 -15.61 16.41
CA VAL A 402 -5.27 -14.78 16.00
C VAL A 402 -5.94 -15.36 14.76
N VAL A 403 -5.16 -15.74 13.75
CA VAL A 403 -5.66 -16.37 12.52
C VAL A 403 -6.34 -17.68 12.85
N GLY A 404 -5.69 -18.55 13.63
CA GLY A 404 -6.25 -19.84 14.04
C GLY A 404 -7.59 -19.70 14.75
N TYR A 405 -7.74 -18.73 15.65
CA TYR A 405 -9.02 -18.44 16.30
C TYR A 405 -10.09 -17.95 15.31
N LEU A 406 -9.76 -16.99 14.44
CA LEU A 406 -10.73 -16.43 13.49
C LEU A 406 -11.19 -17.47 12.46
N GLN A 407 -10.34 -18.42 12.10
CA GLN A 407 -10.70 -19.56 11.23
C GLN A 407 -11.71 -20.54 11.89
N THR A 408 -11.86 -20.53 13.21
CA THR A 408 -12.91 -21.32 13.87
C THR A 408 -14.32 -20.74 13.69
N ILE A 409 -14.44 -19.51 13.18
CA ILE A 409 -15.72 -18.84 12.94
C ILE A 409 -16.07 -18.95 11.45
N PRO A 410 -16.89 -19.92 11.03
CA PRO A 410 -16.97 -20.35 9.63
C PRO A 410 -17.60 -19.35 8.67
N ASN A 411 -18.30 -18.33 9.16
CA ASN A 411 -18.99 -17.30 8.37
C ASN A 411 -18.47 -15.88 8.63
N LEU A 412 -17.29 -15.75 9.25
CA LEU A 412 -16.57 -14.49 9.43
C LEU A 412 -15.35 -14.47 8.50
N TRP A 413 -15.25 -13.45 7.67
CA TRP A 413 -14.27 -13.32 6.61
C TRP A 413 -13.42 -12.05 6.80
N PRO A 414 -12.31 -12.09 7.55
CA PRO A 414 -11.38 -10.97 7.63
C PRO A 414 -10.64 -10.80 6.31
N LEU A 415 -10.70 -9.61 5.69
CA LEU A 415 -10.15 -9.35 4.36
C LEU A 415 -9.35 -8.06 4.30
N GLY A 416 -8.57 -7.97 3.22
CA GLY A 416 -7.88 -6.76 2.82
C GLY A 416 -6.67 -6.46 3.67
N ARG A 417 -6.06 -5.30 3.42
CA ARG A 417 -4.78 -4.89 4.03
C ARG A 417 -4.82 -4.88 5.57
N TYR A 418 -5.88 -4.35 6.12
CA TYR A 418 -6.04 -4.21 7.58
C TYR A 418 -6.62 -5.45 8.22
N GLY A 419 -7.64 -6.03 7.60
CA GLY A 419 -8.36 -7.18 8.15
C GLY A 419 -7.58 -8.48 8.10
N SER A 420 -6.58 -8.61 7.22
CA SER A 420 -5.69 -9.77 7.17
C SER A 420 -4.27 -9.48 7.66
N PHE A 421 -4.00 -8.29 8.22
CA PHE A 421 -2.67 -7.89 8.66
C PHE A 421 -1.59 -8.06 7.58
N LYS A 422 -1.92 -7.71 6.32
CA LYS A 422 -1.03 -7.88 5.17
C LYS A 422 -0.74 -6.56 4.47
N TYR A 423 0.50 -6.37 4.03
CA TYR A 423 0.86 -5.23 3.19
C TYR A 423 0.39 -5.47 1.75
N ASN A 424 -0.92 -5.51 1.56
CA ASN A 424 -1.54 -5.68 0.27
C ASN A 424 -1.52 -4.39 -0.56
N ASN A 425 -1.27 -4.50 -1.85
CA ASN A 425 -1.63 -3.48 -2.82
C ASN A 425 -3.12 -3.62 -3.17
N GLN A 426 -3.66 -2.70 -3.99
CA GLN A 426 -5.09 -2.71 -4.31
C GLN A 426 -5.54 -3.97 -5.05
N ASP A 427 -4.74 -4.50 -5.97
CA ASP A 427 -5.04 -5.70 -6.74
C ASP A 427 -5.12 -6.96 -5.85
N HIS A 428 -4.25 -7.12 -4.84
CA HIS A 428 -4.37 -8.20 -3.86
C HIS A 428 -5.66 -8.05 -3.04
N SER A 429 -6.02 -6.82 -2.67
CA SER A 429 -7.26 -6.58 -1.93
C SER A 429 -8.49 -6.87 -2.79
N ILE A 430 -8.44 -6.54 -4.08
CA ILE A 430 -9.47 -6.88 -5.06
C ILE A 430 -9.57 -8.41 -5.19
N LEU A 431 -8.45 -9.10 -5.38
CA LEU A 431 -8.42 -10.56 -5.49
C LEU A 431 -9.01 -11.24 -4.24
N MET A 432 -8.61 -10.79 -3.05
CA MET A 432 -9.19 -11.31 -1.79
C MET A 432 -10.71 -11.15 -1.76
N GLY A 433 -11.23 -10.01 -2.21
CA GLY A 433 -12.67 -9.76 -2.28
C GLY A 433 -13.38 -10.71 -3.25
N LEU A 434 -12.80 -10.97 -4.42
CA LEU A 434 -13.34 -11.93 -5.40
C LEU A 434 -13.38 -13.34 -4.84
N LEU A 435 -12.27 -13.82 -4.26
CA LEU A 435 -12.17 -15.17 -3.71
C LEU A 435 -13.09 -15.38 -2.50
N ALA A 436 -13.26 -14.36 -1.66
CA ALA A 436 -14.23 -14.45 -0.55
C ALA A 436 -15.67 -14.53 -1.07
N ALA A 437 -15.99 -13.80 -2.14
CA ALA A 437 -17.31 -13.92 -2.77
C ALA A 437 -17.53 -15.30 -3.38
N GLU A 438 -16.53 -15.91 -4.02
CA GLU A 438 -16.60 -17.30 -4.52
C GLU A 438 -16.79 -18.30 -3.38
N ASN A 439 -16.06 -18.15 -2.27
CA ASN A 439 -16.25 -19.00 -1.08
C ASN A 439 -17.69 -18.93 -0.54
N ILE A 440 -18.26 -17.72 -0.47
CA ILE A 440 -19.61 -17.51 0.08
C ILE A 440 -20.70 -17.94 -0.90
N ALA A 441 -20.58 -17.59 -2.19
CA ALA A 441 -21.63 -17.79 -3.19
C ALA A 441 -21.65 -19.21 -3.76
N GLN A 442 -20.49 -19.86 -3.87
CA GLN A 442 -20.31 -21.12 -4.59
C GLN A 442 -19.81 -22.24 -3.68
N GLY A 443 -19.49 -21.96 -2.41
CA GLY A 443 -18.90 -22.94 -1.49
C GLY A 443 -17.46 -23.32 -1.89
N ALA A 444 -16.75 -22.44 -2.59
CA ALA A 444 -15.33 -22.62 -2.86
C ALA A 444 -14.52 -22.61 -1.54
N ALA A 445 -13.32 -23.16 -1.56
CA ALA A 445 -12.46 -23.28 -0.39
C ALA A 445 -11.11 -22.57 -0.60
N HIS A 446 -11.15 -21.37 -1.14
CA HIS A 446 -9.94 -20.56 -1.31
C HIS A 446 -9.38 -20.15 0.06
N ASP A 447 -8.09 -20.38 0.25
CA ASP A 447 -7.38 -19.89 1.43
C ASP A 447 -7.00 -18.41 1.26
N LEU A 448 -7.78 -17.53 1.91
CA LEU A 448 -7.58 -16.08 1.85
C LEU A 448 -6.34 -15.63 2.65
N TRP A 449 -5.87 -16.44 3.59
CA TRP A 449 -4.68 -16.17 4.38
C TRP A 449 -3.38 -16.55 3.64
N ALA A 450 -3.44 -17.51 2.70
CA ALA A 450 -2.29 -17.90 1.89
C ALA A 450 -1.97 -16.93 0.74
N LEU A 451 -2.85 -15.97 0.42
CA LEU A 451 -2.61 -15.00 -0.63
C LEU A 451 -1.34 -14.20 -0.32
N ASN A 452 -0.29 -14.49 -1.06
CA ASN A 452 1.01 -13.88 -0.84
C ASN A 452 1.18 -12.68 -1.74
N SER A 453 1.55 -11.59 -1.13
CA SER A 453 1.49 -10.28 -1.75
C SER A 453 2.51 -10.01 -2.86
N ASP A 454 3.65 -10.70 -2.94
CA ASP A 454 4.75 -10.19 -3.77
C ASP A 454 5.51 -11.21 -4.64
N ASP A 455 5.46 -12.52 -4.39
CA ASP A 455 6.23 -13.51 -5.16
C ASP A 455 5.77 -13.62 -6.62
N ASP A 456 4.51 -13.31 -6.88
CA ASP A 456 3.92 -13.39 -8.22
C ASP A 456 4.11 -12.12 -9.06
N TYR A 457 4.36 -10.97 -8.47
CA TYR A 457 4.39 -9.69 -9.18
C TYR A 457 5.52 -9.50 -10.18
N GLN A 458 6.51 -10.31 -10.14
CA GLN A 458 7.74 -10.05 -10.87
C GLN A 458 8.04 -11.02 -12.02
N LYS A 459 7.20 -12.04 -12.25
CA LYS A 459 7.38 -13.00 -13.38
C LYS A 459 6.44 -12.64 -14.54
N GLY A 460 6.95 -11.92 -15.50
CA GLY A 460 6.53 -11.89 -16.91
C GLY A 460 5.05 -11.80 -17.28
N SER A 461 4.34 -10.70 -16.97
CA SER A 461 3.09 -10.36 -17.65
C SER A 461 3.33 -9.23 -18.66
N ALA A 462 2.72 -9.33 -19.86
CA ALA A 462 2.79 -8.28 -20.86
C ALA A 462 1.64 -7.30 -20.64
N ILE A 463 1.95 -6.00 -20.59
CA ILE A 463 0.94 -4.95 -20.71
C ILE A 463 0.82 -4.65 -22.19
N THR A 464 -0.35 -4.85 -22.76
CA THR A 464 -0.63 -4.48 -24.16
C THR A 464 -1.14 -3.05 -24.24
N ALA A 465 -1.10 -2.47 -25.44
CA ALA A 465 -1.68 -1.14 -25.71
C ALA A 465 -3.20 -1.07 -25.44
N THR A 466 -3.87 -2.21 -25.35
CA THR A 466 -5.32 -2.34 -25.21
C THR A 466 -5.77 -2.86 -23.85
N GLY A 467 -4.85 -3.18 -22.94
CA GLY A 467 -5.18 -3.66 -21.60
C GLY A 467 -4.10 -4.53 -20.97
N LEU A 468 -4.39 -4.99 -19.76
CA LEU A 468 -3.54 -5.90 -18.99
C LEU A 468 -3.88 -7.33 -19.41
N VAL A 469 -2.99 -8.00 -20.13
CA VAL A 469 -3.18 -9.40 -20.57
C VAL A 469 -2.14 -10.26 -19.86
N PRO A 470 -2.51 -11.40 -19.23
CA PRO A 470 -1.54 -12.37 -18.74
C PRO A 470 -0.69 -12.89 -19.90
N PRO A 471 0.58 -13.29 -19.69
CA PRO A 471 1.34 -13.96 -20.72
C PRO A 471 0.57 -15.21 -21.16
N SER A 472 0.47 -15.41 -22.46
CA SER A 472 0.05 -16.71 -23.01
C SER A 472 0.91 -17.82 -22.40
N ALA A 473 0.26 -18.82 -21.85
CA ALA A 473 0.88 -19.99 -21.26
C ALA A 473 1.81 -20.69 -22.26
#